data_58c413bb2b3bff7a362ef42e66b9d297
#
_entry.id   58c413bb2b3bff7a362ef42e66b9d297
#
_cell.length_a   1.000
_cell.length_b   1.000
_cell.length_c   1.000
_cell.angle_alpha   90.00
_cell.angle_beta   90.00
_cell.angle_gamma   90.00
#
_symmetry.space_group_name_H-M   'P 1'
#
loop_
_entity.id
_entity.type
_entity.pdbx_description
1 polymer ?
#
loop_
_entity_poly.entity_id
_entity_poly.type
_entity_poly.pdbx_seq_one_letter_code
_entity_poly.pdbx_strand_id
1 'polypeptide(L)'
;MADRVEIEAHLELLLQPGTFKDYGPNGLQVEGAREVRRIASGVTASLAFIDAALAGGADTLLVHHGLFWRGQDGRLTGWLAERVRRLMAAGANLFAYHLPLDAHAELGNNAQLGRRLGLAADGRFGEQSLGFIGPCDQALSALAQTVAAQLARAPVLVPGDGRPLRRVAWCTGGAQGYFEAAIDAGADAFLTGEISEPQAHLARETGVAFLACGHHATERYGAPAVAADVAARFGLAHRFIDVDNPA
;
A
#
# COMPACT_ATOMS: atom_id res chain seq x y z
N MET A 1 -24.33 2.45 -12.17
CA MET A 1 -24.23 1.04 -11.76
C MET A 1 -23.42 0.29 -12.80
N ALA A 2 -22.60 -0.68 -12.38
CA ALA A 2 -21.72 -1.46 -13.24
C ALA A 2 -21.82 -2.96 -12.90
N ASP A 3 -21.42 -3.80 -13.84
CA ASP A 3 -21.28 -5.23 -13.59
C ASP A 3 -19.96 -5.50 -12.85
N ARG A 4 -19.99 -6.25 -11.74
CA ARG A 4 -18.80 -6.66 -10.98
C ARG A 4 -17.76 -7.36 -11.86
N VAL A 5 -18.19 -8.19 -12.82
CA VAL A 5 -17.28 -8.90 -13.72
C VAL A 5 -16.50 -7.95 -14.63
N GLU A 6 -17.13 -6.84 -15.07
CA GLU A 6 -16.44 -5.80 -15.85
C GLU A 6 -15.43 -5.04 -15.00
N ILE A 7 -15.77 -4.77 -13.72
CA ILE A 7 -14.84 -4.14 -12.76
C ILE A 7 -13.65 -5.07 -12.50
N GLU A 8 -13.89 -6.35 -12.25
CA GLU A 8 -12.85 -7.35 -12.05
C GLU A 8 -11.92 -7.42 -13.27
N ALA A 9 -12.47 -7.54 -14.48
CA ALA A 9 -11.68 -7.56 -15.71
C ALA A 9 -10.83 -6.28 -15.89
N HIS A 10 -11.36 -5.11 -15.52
CA HIS A 10 -10.60 -3.86 -15.55
C HIS A 10 -9.45 -3.85 -14.53
N LEU A 11 -9.70 -4.29 -13.30
CA LEU A 11 -8.68 -4.37 -12.26
C LEU A 11 -7.57 -5.39 -12.60
N GLU A 12 -7.92 -6.53 -13.19
CA GLU A 12 -6.97 -7.53 -13.68
C GLU A 12 -6.07 -6.96 -14.79
N LEU A 13 -6.65 -6.22 -15.73
CA LEU A 13 -5.90 -5.57 -16.80
C LEU A 13 -4.99 -4.45 -16.26
N LEU A 14 -5.50 -3.65 -15.32
CA LEU A 14 -4.79 -2.50 -14.74
C LEU A 14 -3.61 -2.93 -13.86
N LEU A 15 -3.85 -3.87 -12.97
CA LEU A 15 -2.89 -4.24 -11.91
C LEU A 15 -2.05 -5.48 -12.27
N GLN A 16 -2.47 -6.28 -13.26
CA GLN A 16 -1.74 -7.46 -13.77
C GLN A 16 -1.29 -8.42 -12.65
N PRO A 17 -2.17 -8.85 -11.73
CA PRO A 17 -1.77 -9.59 -10.53
C PRO A 17 -1.09 -10.93 -10.84
N GLY A 18 -1.38 -11.56 -11.97
CA GLY A 18 -0.74 -12.80 -12.42
C GLY A 18 0.77 -12.70 -12.66
N THR A 19 1.34 -11.49 -12.73
CA THR A 19 2.78 -11.26 -12.90
C THR A 19 3.55 -11.27 -11.58
N PHE A 20 2.86 -11.29 -10.45
CA PHE A 20 3.46 -11.22 -9.12
C PHE A 20 3.40 -12.55 -8.37
N LYS A 21 4.49 -12.87 -7.68
CA LYS A 21 4.51 -13.91 -6.65
C LYS A 21 4.16 -13.26 -5.32
N ASP A 22 2.91 -13.37 -4.92
CA ASP A 22 2.39 -12.67 -3.76
C ASP A 22 2.19 -13.58 -2.53
N TYR A 23 1.99 -12.96 -1.38
CA TYR A 23 1.76 -13.60 -0.08
C TYR A 23 0.31 -14.02 0.13
N GLY A 24 -0.61 -13.56 -0.71
CA GLY A 24 -2.04 -13.89 -0.67
C GLY A 24 -2.67 -13.78 -2.05
N PRO A 25 -3.94 -14.23 -2.20
CA PRO A 25 -4.67 -14.09 -3.45
C PRO A 25 -5.00 -12.63 -3.73
N ASN A 26 -4.63 -12.16 -4.92
CA ASN A 26 -5.08 -10.87 -5.45
C ASN A 26 -6.41 -11.05 -6.21
N GLY A 27 -7.23 -10.00 -6.25
CA GLY A 27 -8.51 -9.99 -6.95
C GLY A 27 -9.72 -10.09 -6.02
N LEU A 28 -10.82 -10.66 -6.51
CA LEU A 28 -12.06 -10.85 -5.77
C LEU A 28 -11.88 -11.94 -4.69
N GLN A 29 -11.90 -11.54 -3.43
CA GLN A 29 -11.74 -12.46 -2.29
C GLN A 29 -13.07 -12.88 -1.66
N VAL A 30 -14.09 -12.01 -1.71
CA VAL A 30 -15.46 -12.34 -1.27
C VAL A 30 -16.40 -11.87 -2.36
N GLU A 31 -17.19 -12.80 -2.88
CA GLU A 31 -18.18 -12.54 -3.89
C GLU A 31 -19.50 -12.11 -3.27
N GLY A 32 -19.99 -10.95 -3.68
CA GLY A 32 -21.28 -10.39 -3.31
C GLY A 32 -22.18 -10.15 -4.50
N ALA A 33 -22.94 -9.07 -4.48
CA ALA A 33 -23.85 -8.69 -5.55
C ALA A 33 -23.11 -8.45 -6.87
N ARG A 34 -23.75 -8.84 -7.98
CA ARG A 34 -23.22 -8.61 -9.32
C ARG A 34 -23.27 -7.14 -9.73
N GLU A 35 -24.32 -6.46 -9.31
CA GLU A 35 -24.51 -5.03 -9.59
C GLU A 35 -23.80 -4.17 -8.56
N VAL A 36 -22.89 -3.31 -9.01
CA VAL A 36 -22.09 -2.40 -8.19
C VAL A 36 -22.53 -0.96 -8.40
N ARG A 37 -22.68 -0.21 -7.32
CA ARG A 37 -23.08 1.20 -7.32
C ARG A 37 -22.11 2.09 -6.53
N ARG A 38 -21.52 1.56 -5.45
CA ARG A 38 -20.72 2.33 -4.52
C ARG A 38 -19.52 1.53 -4.01
N ILE A 39 -18.34 2.10 -4.21
CA ILE A 39 -17.09 1.52 -3.76
C ILE A 39 -16.61 2.25 -2.50
N ALA A 40 -16.24 1.49 -1.47
CA ALA A 40 -15.41 1.96 -0.38
C ALA A 40 -13.98 1.43 -0.55
N SER A 41 -12.97 2.28 -0.42
CA SER A 41 -11.57 1.84 -0.38
C SER A 41 -10.95 2.06 0.99
N GLY A 42 -9.98 1.22 1.33
CA GLY A 42 -9.21 1.29 2.57
C GLY A 42 -7.88 0.56 2.45
N VAL A 43 -7.05 0.63 3.48
CA VAL A 43 -5.76 -0.09 3.47
C VAL A 43 -6.00 -1.57 3.77
N THR A 44 -6.68 -1.88 4.86
CA THR A 44 -6.82 -3.24 5.38
C THR A 44 -8.29 -3.62 5.56
N ALA A 45 -8.67 -4.83 5.17
CA ALA A 45 -10.00 -5.41 5.40
C ALA A 45 -10.24 -5.73 6.89
N SER A 46 -10.06 -4.74 7.76
CA SER A 46 -10.36 -4.85 9.19
C SER A 46 -11.87 -4.82 9.45
N LEU A 47 -12.31 -5.32 10.61
CA LEU A 47 -13.74 -5.28 10.96
C LEU A 47 -14.25 -3.84 11.02
N ALA A 48 -13.45 -2.90 11.57
CA ALA A 48 -13.80 -1.49 11.64
C ALA A 48 -13.98 -0.87 10.24
N PHE A 49 -13.10 -1.20 9.29
CA PHE A 49 -13.24 -0.75 7.90
C PHE A 49 -14.48 -1.33 7.25
N ILE A 50 -14.71 -2.65 7.38
CA ILE A 50 -15.87 -3.33 6.81
C ILE A 50 -17.17 -2.72 7.35
N ASP A 51 -17.30 -2.57 8.66
CA ASP A 51 -18.49 -2.01 9.29
C ASP A 51 -18.73 -0.56 8.83
N ALA A 52 -17.68 0.28 8.76
CA ALA A 52 -17.81 1.65 8.29
C ALA A 52 -18.17 1.75 6.79
N ALA A 53 -17.65 0.86 5.96
CA ALA A 53 -17.98 0.76 4.54
C ALA A 53 -19.45 0.37 4.33
N LEU A 54 -19.91 -0.67 5.00
CA LEU A 54 -21.28 -1.16 4.93
C LEU A 54 -22.28 -0.13 5.48
N ALA A 55 -21.98 0.51 6.61
CA ALA A 55 -22.79 1.59 7.16
C ALA A 55 -22.88 2.81 6.22
N GLY A 56 -21.83 3.05 5.42
CA GLY A 56 -21.81 4.05 4.35
C GLY A 56 -22.58 3.63 3.09
N GLY A 57 -23.14 2.41 3.07
CA GLY A 57 -23.90 1.82 1.96
C GLY A 57 -23.03 1.37 0.80
N ALA A 58 -21.75 1.04 1.03
CA ALA A 58 -20.91 0.42 0.00
C ALA A 58 -21.36 -1.02 -0.26
N ASP A 59 -21.44 -1.38 -1.53
CA ASP A 59 -21.71 -2.74 -2.02
C ASP A 59 -20.41 -3.42 -2.49
N THR A 60 -19.35 -2.66 -2.62
CA THR A 60 -18.03 -3.15 -3.05
C THR A 60 -16.93 -2.47 -2.24
N LEU A 61 -16.02 -3.27 -1.70
CA LEU A 61 -14.86 -2.86 -0.93
C LEU A 61 -13.59 -3.18 -1.72
N LEU A 62 -12.65 -2.23 -1.79
CA LEU A 62 -11.34 -2.40 -2.42
C LEU A 62 -10.25 -2.06 -1.41
N VAL A 63 -9.37 -3.01 -1.13
CA VAL A 63 -8.32 -2.87 -0.13
C VAL A 63 -6.96 -3.31 -0.66
N HIS A 64 -5.92 -2.91 0.05
CA HIS A 64 -4.57 -3.42 -0.13
C HIS A 64 -4.38 -4.74 0.63
N HIS A 65 -4.63 -4.77 1.92
CA HIS A 65 -4.54 -5.97 2.73
C HIS A 65 -5.90 -6.67 2.83
N GLY A 66 -6.01 -7.82 2.14
CA GLY A 66 -7.19 -8.65 2.15
C GLY A 66 -7.34 -9.55 3.38
N LEU A 67 -8.13 -10.59 3.22
CA LEU A 67 -8.47 -11.52 4.30
C LEU A 67 -7.60 -12.78 4.34
N PHE A 68 -7.03 -13.17 3.20
CA PHE A 68 -6.38 -14.48 3.05
C PHE A 68 -4.89 -14.32 2.76
N TRP A 69 -4.06 -15.04 3.53
CA TRP A 69 -2.61 -14.98 3.41
C TRP A 69 -2.00 -16.37 3.39
N ARG A 70 -0.88 -16.54 2.70
CA ARG A 70 -0.15 -17.80 2.65
C ARG A 70 0.27 -18.22 4.06
N GLY A 71 0.05 -19.49 4.39
CA GLY A 71 0.39 -20.05 5.70
C GLY A 71 -0.65 -19.82 6.79
N GLN A 72 -1.73 -19.09 6.50
CA GLN A 72 -2.86 -19.03 7.44
C GLN A 72 -3.63 -20.35 7.46
N ASP A 73 -4.22 -20.66 8.62
CA ASP A 73 -5.24 -21.70 8.73
C ASP A 73 -6.47 -21.29 7.88
N GLY A 74 -6.81 -22.12 6.89
CA GLY A 74 -7.93 -21.84 5.98
C GLY A 74 -9.34 -21.94 6.60
N ARG A 75 -9.43 -22.24 7.91
CA ARG A 75 -10.71 -22.32 8.61
C ARG A 75 -11.31 -20.96 8.87
N LEU A 76 -12.59 -20.79 8.55
CA LEU A 76 -13.35 -19.56 8.82
C LEU A 76 -13.85 -19.56 10.27
N THR A 77 -12.98 -19.23 11.22
CA THR A 77 -13.27 -19.16 12.65
C THR A 77 -12.82 -17.83 13.25
N GLY A 78 -13.29 -17.51 14.45
CA GLY A 78 -12.87 -16.32 15.22
C GLY A 78 -13.06 -15.02 14.43
N TRP A 79 -12.06 -14.16 14.47
CA TRP A 79 -12.09 -12.84 13.84
C TRP A 79 -12.24 -12.88 12.31
N LEU A 80 -11.68 -13.90 11.65
CA LEU A 80 -11.80 -14.06 10.20
C LEU A 80 -13.25 -14.42 9.80
N ALA A 81 -13.88 -15.34 10.54
CA ALA A 81 -15.28 -15.68 10.32
C ALA A 81 -16.21 -14.47 10.49
N GLU A 82 -15.91 -13.57 11.44
CA GLU A 82 -16.71 -12.38 11.66
C GLU A 82 -16.61 -11.40 10.48
N ARG A 83 -15.42 -11.17 9.95
CA ARG A 83 -15.21 -10.32 8.76
C ARG A 83 -15.94 -10.87 7.53
N VAL A 84 -15.79 -12.18 7.26
CA VAL A 84 -16.44 -12.84 6.13
C VAL A 84 -17.97 -12.81 6.30
N ARG A 85 -18.48 -13.08 7.52
CA ARG A 85 -19.93 -13.06 7.80
C ARG A 85 -20.54 -11.70 7.51
N ARG A 86 -19.87 -10.58 7.90
CA ARG A 86 -20.35 -9.22 7.63
C ARG A 86 -20.50 -8.96 6.13
N LEU A 87 -19.48 -9.32 5.37
CA LEU A 87 -19.47 -9.13 3.91
C LEU A 87 -20.56 -9.97 3.25
N MET A 88 -20.63 -11.26 3.57
CA MET A 88 -21.62 -12.17 2.97
C MET A 88 -23.05 -11.81 3.35
N ALA A 89 -23.30 -11.45 4.61
CA ALA A 89 -24.64 -11.05 5.06
C ALA A 89 -25.13 -9.76 4.37
N ALA A 90 -24.21 -8.86 4.02
CA ALA A 90 -24.53 -7.64 3.28
C ALA A 90 -24.55 -7.84 1.76
N GLY A 91 -24.15 -9.01 1.25
CA GLY A 91 -23.96 -9.24 -0.18
C GLY A 91 -22.90 -8.33 -0.81
N ALA A 92 -21.89 -7.93 -0.02
CA ALA A 92 -20.85 -7.01 -0.46
C ALA A 92 -19.66 -7.74 -1.07
N ASN A 93 -19.10 -7.18 -2.14
CA ASN A 93 -17.87 -7.66 -2.76
C ASN A 93 -16.64 -7.16 -1.98
N LEU A 94 -15.58 -7.99 -1.90
CA LEU A 94 -14.27 -7.57 -1.43
C LEU A 94 -13.23 -7.89 -2.48
N PHE A 95 -12.61 -6.86 -3.02
CA PHE A 95 -11.39 -6.94 -3.83
C PHE A 95 -10.19 -6.58 -2.99
N ALA A 96 -9.11 -7.34 -3.14
CA ALA A 96 -7.83 -7.05 -2.50
C ALA A 96 -6.69 -7.20 -3.50
N TYR A 97 -5.80 -6.21 -3.55
CA TYR A 97 -4.60 -6.23 -4.38
C TYR A 97 -3.41 -5.77 -3.53
N HIS A 98 -2.44 -6.68 -3.33
CA HIS A 98 -1.27 -6.44 -2.49
C HIS A 98 -0.07 -5.95 -3.35
N LEU A 99 0.92 -6.78 -3.65
CA LEU A 99 2.11 -6.37 -4.42
C LEU A 99 1.80 -5.71 -5.78
N PRO A 100 0.76 -6.13 -6.54
CA PRO A 100 0.38 -5.42 -7.75
C PRO A 100 0.01 -3.95 -7.51
N LEU A 101 -0.63 -3.68 -6.37
CA LEU A 101 -1.00 -2.31 -5.99
C LEU A 101 0.22 -1.50 -5.53
N ASP A 102 1.25 -2.13 -4.92
CA ASP A 102 2.50 -1.42 -4.61
C ASP A 102 3.29 -1.05 -5.85
N ALA A 103 3.34 -1.96 -6.82
CA ALA A 103 4.17 -1.87 -8.01
C ALA A 103 3.62 -0.94 -9.11
N HIS A 104 2.31 -0.68 -9.15
CA HIS A 104 1.70 0.06 -10.25
C HIS A 104 2.32 1.46 -10.39
N ALA A 105 2.79 1.77 -11.62
CA ALA A 105 3.67 2.91 -11.87
C ALA A 105 3.03 4.29 -11.62
N GLU A 106 1.70 4.38 -11.64
CA GLU A 106 0.97 5.63 -11.48
C GLU A 106 0.03 5.63 -10.27
N LEU A 107 -0.78 4.60 -10.11
CA LEU A 107 -1.83 4.52 -9.09
C LEU A 107 -1.38 3.74 -7.84
N GLY A 108 -0.23 3.08 -7.89
CA GLY A 108 0.27 2.24 -6.80
C GLY A 108 0.71 3.01 -5.57
N ASN A 109 0.82 2.30 -4.44
CA ASN A 109 1.23 2.89 -3.17
C ASN A 109 2.57 3.63 -3.29
N ASN A 110 3.59 3.00 -3.89
CA ASN A 110 4.90 3.62 -4.07
C ASN A 110 4.85 4.88 -4.96
N ALA A 111 4.13 4.83 -6.07
CA ALA A 111 4.00 5.98 -6.97
C ALA A 111 3.27 7.14 -6.29
N GLN A 112 2.18 6.85 -5.60
CA GLN A 112 1.38 7.87 -4.91
C GLN A 112 2.13 8.46 -3.70
N LEU A 113 2.87 7.63 -2.95
CA LEU A 113 3.73 8.11 -1.87
C LEU A 113 4.82 9.04 -2.43
N GLY A 114 5.51 8.62 -3.50
CA GLY A 114 6.52 9.46 -4.15
C GLY A 114 5.98 10.83 -4.53
N ARG A 115 4.81 10.88 -5.18
CA ARG A 115 4.14 12.16 -5.54
C ARG A 115 3.86 13.05 -4.33
N ARG A 116 3.38 12.47 -3.22
CA ARG A 116 3.11 13.22 -1.99
C ARG A 116 4.37 13.80 -1.35
N LEU A 117 5.47 13.08 -1.45
CA LEU A 117 6.75 13.50 -0.90
C LEU A 117 7.57 14.38 -1.86
N GLY A 118 7.05 14.63 -3.07
CA GLY A 118 7.77 15.37 -4.10
C GLY A 118 8.97 14.60 -4.70
N LEU A 119 8.93 13.26 -4.62
CA LEU A 119 9.95 12.36 -5.15
C LEU A 119 9.49 11.83 -6.53
N ALA A 120 10.36 11.93 -7.53
CA ALA A 120 10.16 11.36 -8.86
C ALA A 120 11.08 10.16 -9.04
N ALA A 121 10.53 9.00 -9.39
CA ALA A 121 11.32 7.80 -9.66
C ALA A 121 11.89 7.85 -11.08
N ASP A 122 13.16 7.49 -11.21
CA ASP A 122 13.84 7.22 -12.49
C ASP A 122 14.35 5.78 -12.58
N GLY A 123 14.14 4.97 -11.53
CA GLY A 123 14.53 3.56 -11.46
C GLY A 123 13.70 2.74 -10.49
N ARG A 124 13.94 1.45 -10.54
CA ARG A 124 13.34 0.44 -9.67
C ARG A 124 14.42 -0.46 -9.08
N PHE A 125 14.16 -1.07 -7.92
CA PHE A 125 15.09 -1.99 -7.27
C PHE A 125 14.35 -3.06 -6.46
N GLY A 126 15.12 -4.01 -5.93
CA GLY A 126 14.63 -5.09 -5.07
C GLY A 126 13.85 -6.17 -5.81
N GLU A 127 13.34 -7.13 -5.05
CA GLU A 127 12.60 -8.27 -5.58
C GLU A 127 11.35 -7.79 -6.34
N GLN A 128 11.10 -8.39 -7.50
CA GLN A 128 10.00 -8.06 -8.41
C GLN A 128 9.93 -6.56 -8.78
N SER A 129 11.05 -5.83 -8.64
CA SER A 129 11.14 -4.40 -8.93
C SER A 129 10.12 -3.55 -8.15
N LEU A 130 9.82 -3.92 -6.90
CA LEU A 130 8.83 -3.24 -6.06
C LEU A 130 9.34 -1.90 -5.54
N GLY A 131 10.63 -1.78 -5.20
CA GLY A 131 11.22 -0.54 -4.73
C GLY A 131 11.36 0.51 -5.84
N PHE A 132 11.18 1.76 -5.49
CA PHE A 132 11.35 2.93 -6.34
C PHE A 132 12.59 3.71 -5.90
N ILE A 133 13.32 4.29 -6.84
CA ILE A 133 14.47 5.15 -6.57
C ILE A 133 14.48 6.32 -7.53
N GLY A 134 14.93 7.47 -7.07
CA GLY A 134 15.06 8.65 -7.90
C GLY A 134 15.92 9.75 -7.30
N PRO A 135 16.16 10.84 -8.06
CA PRO A 135 16.98 11.95 -7.60
C PRO A 135 16.33 12.69 -6.42
N CYS A 136 17.18 13.22 -5.54
CA CYS A 136 16.77 14.06 -4.43
C CYS A 136 17.88 15.11 -4.19
N ASP A 137 17.48 16.37 -4.02
CA ASP A 137 18.38 17.49 -3.71
C ASP A 137 18.06 18.13 -2.35
N GLN A 138 17.20 17.49 -1.57
CA GLN A 138 16.81 17.97 -0.25
C GLN A 138 17.83 17.50 0.83
N ALA A 139 17.96 18.28 1.88
CA ALA A 139 18.64 17.81 3.10
C ALA A 139 17.79 16.71 3.77
N LEU A 140 18.45 15.75 4.42
CA LEU A 140 17.77 14.66 5.14
C LEU A 140 16.75 15.17 6.16
N SER A 141 17.06 16.25 6.87
CA SER A 141 16.14 16.87 7.83
C SER A 141 14.89 17.47 7.15
N ALA A 142 15.05 18.07 5.97
CA ALA A 142 13.92 18.59 5.20
C ALA A 142 13.02 17.45 4.67
N LEU A 143 13.62 16.37 4.18
CA LEU A 143 12.88 15.18 3.76
C LEU A 143 12.10 14.58 4.95
N ALA A 144 12.74 14.44 6.13
CA ALA A 144 12.06 13.92 7.32
C ALA A 144 10.90 14.83 7.78
N GLN A 145 11.03 16.14 7.66
CA GLN A 145 9.95 17.10 7.94
C GLN A 145 8.81 16.98 6.93
N THR A 146 9.15 16.83 5.63
CA THR A 146 8.15 16.59 4.58
C THR A 146 7.38 15.30 4.84
N VAL A 147 8.07 14.21 5.18
CA VAL A 147 7.45 12.93 5.58
C VAL A 147 6.51 13.16 6.77
N ALA A 148 6.99 13.80 7.83
CA ALA A 148 6.18 14.04 9.03
C ALA A 148 4.90 14.84 8.73
N ALA A 149 5.01 15.86 7.90
CA ALA A 149 3.88 16.70 7.51
C ALA A 149 2.87 15.95 6.61
N GLN A 150 3.37 15.22 5.61
CA GLN A 150 2.51 14.53 4.63
C GLN A 150 1.83 13.27 5.18
N LEU A 151 2.52 12.55 6.07
CA LEU A 151 1.98 11.32 6.65
C LEU A 151 1.29 11.56 8.01
N ALA A 152 1.33 12.80 8.54
CA ALA A 152 0.88 13.18 9.88
C ALA A 152 1.55 12.32 10.99
N ARG A 153 2.81 11.90 10.74
CA ARG A 153 3.57 11.00 11.60
C ARG A 153 5.07 11.27 11.46
N ALA A 154 5.76 11.48 12.58
CA ALA A 154 7.21 11.60 12.59
C ALA A 154 7.86 10.23 12.23
N PRO A 155 8.77 10.17 11.26
CA PRO A 155 9.48 8.92 10.98
C PRO A 155 10.47 8.59 12.10
N VAL A 156 10.71 7.28 12.29
CA VAL A 156 11.91 6.84 13.02
C VAL A 156 13.10 7.00 12.08
N LEU A 157 14.04 7.87 12.43
CA LEU A 157 15.16 8.27 11.59
C LEU A 157 16.49 7.73 12.12
N VAL A 158 17.22 6.99 11.28
CA VAL A 158 18.65 6.69 11.49
C VAL A 158 19.43 7.47 10.42
N PRO A 159 20.24 8.46 10.82
CA PRO A 159 20.75 9.49 9.89
C PRO A 159 21.90 9.04 8.96
N GLY A 160 22.45 7.85 9.11
CA GLY A 160 23.62 7.44 8.35
C GLY A 160 24.87 8.27 8.71
N ASP A 161 25.68 8.64 7.71
CA ASP A 161 26.89 9.46 7.90
C ASP A 161 26.68 10.97 7.67
N GLY A 162 25.45 11.38 7.37
CA GLY A 162 25.08 12.78 7.16
C GLY A 162 25.44 13.35 5.78
N ARG A 163 25.78 12.50 4.81
CA ARG A 163 26.04 12.95 3.43
C ARG A 163 24.82 13.66 2.82
N PRO A 164 25.02 14.56 1.85
CA PRO A 164 23.93 15.14 1.08
C PRO A 164 23.16 14.06 0.33
N LEU A 165 21.82 14.16 0.33
CA LEU A 165 20.99 13.25 -0.45
C LEU A 165 21.05 13.63 -1.93
N ARG A 166 21.46 12.70 -2.78
CA ARG A 166 21.40 12.78 -4.24
C ARG A 166 20.37 11.83 -4.80
N ARG A 167 20.20 10.69 -4.16
CA ARG A 167 19.23 9.65 -4.53
C ARG A 167 18.51 9.14 -3.29
N VAL A 168 17.20 9.06 -3.39
CA VAL A 168 16.35 8.46 -2.35
C VAL A 168 15.64 7.26 -2.94
N ALA A 169 15.69 6.14 -2.22
CA ALA A 169 14.94 4.94 -2.50
C ALA A 169 13.73 4.86 -1.55
N TRP A 170 12.63 4.28 -2.01
CA TRP A 170 11.46 4.02 -1.16
C TRP A 170 10.70 2.78 -1.57
N CYS A 171 10.12 2.11 -0.57
CA CYS A 171 9.18 1.01 -0.74
C CYS A 171 8.20 1.03 0.43
N THR A 172 6.91 1.10 0.16
CA THR A 172 5.84 1.22 1.17
C THR A 172 5.73 -0.05 2.02
N GLY A 173 5.10 0.07 3.17
CA GLY A 173 4.79 -1.05 4.05
C GLY A 173 5.98 -1.68 4.76
N GLY A 174 5.94 -2.98 4.96
CA GLY A 174 6.95 -3.77 5.67
C GLY A 174 8.17 -4.14 4.81
N ALA A 175 8.75 -3.19 4.07
CA ALA A 175 9.84 -3.43 3.14
C ALA A 175 11.24 -3.14 3.73
N GLN A 176 11.41 -3.16 5.04
CA GLN A 176 12.72 -2.95 5.71
C GLN A 176 13.80 -3.93 5.23
N GLY A 177 13.42 -5.12 4.80
CA GLY A 177 14.34 -6.11 4.21
C GLY A 177 14.91 -5.72 2.85
N TYR A 178 14.40 -4.66 2.20
CA TYR A 178 14.91 -4.15 0.92
C TYR A 178 16.05 -3.15 1.09
N PHE A 179 16.48 -2.87 2.34
CA PHE A 179 17.48 -1.84 2.60
C PHE A 179 18.83 -2.11 1.90
N GLU A 180 19.33 -3.34 1.95
CA GLU A 180 20.56 -3.72 1.24
C GLU A 180 20.43 -3.50 -0.27
N ALA A 181 19.30 -3.91 -0.86
CA ALA A 181 19.04 -3.67 -2.27
C ALA A 181 18.93 -2.17 -2.62
N ALA A 182 18.45 -1.33 -1.72
CA ALA A 182 18.43 0.12 -1.88
C ALA A 182 19.86 0.71 -1.85
N ILE A 183 20.72 0.21 -0.95
CA ILE A 183 22.14 0.57 -0.88
C ILE A 183 22.85 0.20 -2.18
N ASP A 184 22.67 -1.02 -2.65
CA ASP A 184 23.25 -1.52 -3.91
C ASP A 184 22.77 -0.74 -5.14
N ALA A 185 21.55 -0.22 -5.10
CA ALA A 185 21.00 0.67 -6.13
C ALA A 185 21.54 2.11 -6.06
N GLY A 186 22.41 2.42 -5.09
CA GLY A 186 23.09 3.71 -4.94
C GLY A 186 22.25 4.76 -4.20
N ALA A 187 21.35 4.37 -3.31
CA ALA A 187 20.60 5.30 -2.50
C ALA A 187 21.46 5.94 -1.40
N ASP A 188 21.23 7.21 -1.10
CA ASP A 188 21.76 7.92 0.06
C ASP A 188 20.79 7.86 1.26
N ALA A 189 19.51 7.60 0.99
CA ALA A 189 18.49 7.35 2.00
C ALA A 189 17.45 6.35 1.50
N PHE A 190 16.90 5.54 2.42
CA PHE A 190 15.80 4.63 2.15
C PHE A 190 14.61 4.91 3.05
N LEU A 191 13.44 5.03 2.44
CA LEU A 191 12.15 5.20 3.09
C LEU A 191 11.34 3.92 3.02
N THR A 192 10.77 3.49 4.15
CA THR A 192 9.81 2.38 4.19
C THR A 192 8.83 2.54 5.36
N GLY A 193 7.91 1.61 5.57
CA GLY A 193 6.98 1.71 6.70
C GLY A 193 7.58 1.26 8.02
N GLU A 194 8.42 0.24 8.03
CA GLU A 194 8.90 -0.42 9.25
C GLU A 194 10.43 -0.39 9.37
N ILE A 195 10.92 -0.65 10.60
CA ILE A 195 12.32 -0.87 10.90
C ILE A 195 12.45 -2.09 11.82
N SER A 196 13.48 -2.91 11.60
CA SER A 196 13.92 -3.96 12.50
C SER A 196 15.33 -3.64 13.02
N GLU A 197 15.80 -4.36 14.00
CA GLU A 197 17.09 -4.09 14.67
C GLU A 197 18.28 -4.00 13.71
N PRO A 198 18.45 -4.90 12.71
CA PRO A 198 19.62 -4.87 11.83
C PRO A 198 19.74 -3.60 10.99
N GLN A 199 18.64 -3.00 10.55
CA GLN A 199 18.67 -1.81 9.71
C GLN A 199 19.33 -0.62 10.38
N ALA A 200 19.20 -0.49 11.70
CA ALA A 200 19.85 0.60 12.43
C ALA A 200 21.39 0.48 12.45
N HIS A 201 21.92 -0.75 12.52
CA HIS A 201 23.35 -1.00 12.41
C HIS A 201 23.83 -0.78 10.98
N LEU A 202 23.16 -1.37 10.02
CA LEU A 202 23.49 -1.27 8.60
C LEU A 202 23.52 0.20 8.12
N ALA A 203 22.56 1.02 8.55
CA ALA A 203 22.54 2.45 8.21
C ALA A 203 23.79 3.19 8.72
N ARG A 204 24.26 2.89 9.95
CA ARG A 204 25.46 3.49 10.53
C ARG A 204 26.75 3.01 9.85
N GLU A 205 26.79 1.73 9.47
CA GLU A 205 27.98 1.11 8.85
C GLU A 205 28.15 1.49 7.39
N THR A 206 27.05 1.65 6.65
CA THR A 206 27.06 2.02 5.22
C THR A 206 26.98 3.53 4.98
N GLY A 207 26.57 4.28 6.00
CA GLY A 207 26.35 5.72 5.89
C GLY A 207 25.06 6.12 5.20
N VAL A 208 24.23 5.16 4.76
CA VAL A 208 22.93 5.40 4.11
C VAL A 208 21.87 5.64 5.17
N ALA A 209 21.11 6.75 5.06
CA ALA A 209 20.05 7.06 6.01
C ALA A 209 18.85 6.10 5.88
N PHE A 210 18.18 5.79 6.99
CA PHE A 210 17.01 4.97 7.04
C PHE A 210 15.84 5.71 7.69
N LEU A 211 14.65 5.71 7.05
CA LEU A 211 13.43 6.32 7.58
C LEU A 211 12.30 5.29 7.63
N ALA A 212 11.84 4.95 8.84
CA ALA A 212 10.62 4.16 9.03
C ALA A 212 9.43 5.10 9.26
N CYS A 213 8.52 5.12 8.30
CA CYS A 213 7.50 6.15 8.15
C CYS A 213 6.09 5.69 8.58
N GLY A 214 5.95 4.44 9.00
CA GLY A 214 4.69 3.78 9.34
C GLY A 214 4.16 2.92 8.18
N HIS A 215 3.88 1.65 8.47
CA HIS A 215 3.37 0.70 7.49
C HIS A 215 2.06 1.21 6.88
N HIS A 216 1.04 1.35 7.70
CA HIS A 216 -0.26 1.88 7.29
C HIS A 216 -0.14 3.28 6.66
N ALA A 217 0.66 4.16 7.27
CA ALA A 217 0.80 5.54 6.82
C ALA A 217 1.38 5.66 5.41
N THR A 218 2.26 4.73 5.01
CA THR A 218 2.85 4.71 3.66
C THR A 218 1.93 4.09 2.60
N GLU A 219 0.94 3.29 3.00
CA GLU A 219 0.06 2.52 2.09
C GLU A 219 -1.35 3.09 1.93
N ARG A 220 -1.64 4.26 2.48
CA ARG A 220 -2.97 4.89 2.42
C ARG A 220 -3.37 5.43 1.04
N TYR A 221 -2.55 5.30 0.02
CA TYR A 221 -2.69 6.09 -1.20
C TYR A 221 -3.03 5.29 -2.45
N GLY A 222 -2.60 4.04 -2.54
CA GLY A 222 -2.82 3.20 -3.73
C GLY A 222 -4.28 2.76 -3.87
N ALA A 223 -4.84 2.17 -2.83
CA ALA A 223 -6.23 1.69 -2.88
C ALA A 223 -7.24 2.79 -3.23
N PRO A 224 -7.20 4.00 -2.63
CA PRO A 224 -8.09 5.08 -3.05
C PRO A 224 -7.82 5.59 -4.47
N ALA A 225 -6.59 5.57 -4.96
CA ALA A 225 -6.28 5.98 -6.33
C ALA A 225 -6.88 5.01 -7.36
N VAL A 226 -6.71 3.71 -7.15
CA VAL A 226 -7.30 2.67 -8.00
C VAL A 226 -8.83 2.67 -7.90
N ALA A 227 -9.41 2.81 -6.70
CA ALA A 227 -10.85 2.88 -6.55
C ALA A 227 -11.46 4.13 -7.22
N ALA A 228 -10.74 5.26 -7.22
CA ALA A 228 -11.15 6.47 -7.93
C ALA A 228 -11.11 6.28 -9.46
N ASP A 229 -10.12 5.58 -9.99
CA ASP A 229 -10.05 5.21 -11.41
C ASP A 229 -11.24 4.33 -11.81
N VAL A 230 -11.52 3.27 -11.05
CA VAL A 230 -12.68 2.40 -11.25
C VAL A 230 -13.98 3.21 -11.19
N ALA A 231 -14.12 4.07 -10.18
CA ALA A 231 -15.33 4.88 -10.02
C ALA A 231 -15.55 5.84 -11.19
N ALA A 232 -14.48 6.48 -11.68
CA ALA A 232 -14.54 7.36 -12.85
C ALA A 232 -14.91 6.60 -14.12
N ARG A 233 -14.30 5.43 -14.34
CA ARG A 233 -14.56 4.60 -15.53
C ARG A 233 -15.98 4.08 -15.62
N PHE A 234 -16.56 3.66 -14.49
CA PHE A 234 -17.86 3.00 -14.43
C PHE A 234 -18.99 3.90 -13.92
N GLY A 235 -18.73 5.17 -13.63
CA GLY A 235 -19.73 6.11 -13.13
C GLY A 235 -20.26 5.73 -11.74
N LEU A 236 -19.38 5.29 -10.83
CA LEU A 236 -19.72 4.84 -9.49
C LEU A 236 -19.39 5.90 -8.44
N ALA A 237 -20.10 5.84 -7.29
CA ALA A 237 -19.69 6.61 -6.13
C ALA A 237 -18.49 5.92 -5.45
N HIS A 238 -17.51 6.71 -4.99
CA HIS A 238 -16.35 6.23 -4.26
C HIS A 238 -16.11 7.03 -2.98
N ARG A 239 -15.69 6.34 -1.92
CA ARG A 239 -15.24 6.93 -0.66
C ARG A 239 -14.04 6.15 -0.11
N PHE A 240 -12.97 6.88 0.24
CA PHE A 240 -11.89 6.33 1.05
C PHE A 240 -12.26 6.38 2.53
N ILE A 241 -12.00 5.30 3.25
CA ILE A 241 -12.19 5.18 4.70
C ILE A 241 -10.84 4.87 5.33
N ASP A 242 -10.30 5.85 6.04
CA ASP A 242 -9.07 5.68 6.81
C ASP A 242 -9.44 5.16 8.21
N VAL A 243 -8.85 4.04 8.59
CA VAL A 243 -8.97 3.48 9.94
C VAL A 243 -7.62 3.65 10.60
N ASP A 244 -7.55 4.47 11.61
CA ASP A 244 -6.30 4.79 12.31
C ASP A 244 -5.55 3.53 12.73
N ASN A 245 -4.25 3.53 12.47
CA ASN A 245 -3.35 2.42 12.78
C ASN A 245 -1.97 2.97 13.18
N PRO A 246 -1.45 2.60 14.35
CA PRO A 246 -0.15 3.08 14.85
C PRO A 246 1.06 2.47 14.12
N ALA A 247 0.91 1.41 13.31
CA ALA A 247 1.98 0.74 12.58
C ALA A 247 2.46 1.53 11.36
#